data_f43c26539693820fbb2bcef1bb43c809
#
_entry.id   f43c26539693820fbb2bcef1bb43c809
#
_cell.length_a   1.000
_cell.length_b   1.000
_cell.length_c   1.000
_cell.angle_alpha   90.00
_cell.angle_beta   90.00
_cell.angle_gamma   90.00
#
_symmetry.space_group_name_H-M   'P 1'
#
loop_
_entity.id
_entity.type
_entity.pdbx_description
1 polymer ?
#
loop_
_entity_poly.entity_id
_entity_poly.type
_entity_poly.pdbx_seq_one_letter_code
_entity_poly.pdbx_strand_id
1 'polypeptide(L)'
;MKIEYLADNIIFAENVAGWIYNEFIKGIRHGVSYEQVLSSVKNCHKAELPVRLIVKEDDKCVGTVSILQNDLKCRDYTPWLAALYIDESYRGNEIGEQLIERTKSIVKELGYNELYLRTEHTSDYYRKLEWRFIESCEDEFGLKTDVFKFSFG
;
A
#
# COMPACT_ATOMS: atom_id res chain seq x y z
N MET A 1 -8.00 18.46 -1.35
CA MET A 1 -7.40 17.14 -1.16
C MET A 1 -5.97 17.15 -1.70
N LYS A 2 -5.02 16.67 -0.90
CA LYS A 2 -3.62 16.62 -1.30
C LYS A 2 -3.02 15.26 -0.97
N ILE A 3 -2.20 14.74 -1.90
CA ILE A 3 -1.41 13.53 -1.68
C ILE A 3 0.00 13.99 -1.33
N GLU A 4 0.50 13.56 -0.16
CA GLU A 4 1.80 13.96 0.35
C GLU A 4 2.58 12.76 0.87
N TYR A 5 3.89 12.93 1.05
CA TYR A 5 4.72 11.91 1.68
C TYR A 5 4.48 11.88 3.19
N LEU A 6 4.32 10.69 3.74
CA LEU A 6 4.25 10.54 5.21
C LEU A 6 5.53 11.05 5.87
N ALA A 7 6.68 10.88 5.22
CA ALA A 7 7.97 11.35 5.74
C ALA A 7 7.97 12.86 6.05
N ASP A 8 7.19 13.64 5.30
CA ASP A 8 7.02 15.08 5.54
C ASP A 8 5.89 15.39 6.52
N ASN A 9 5.17 14.37 6.99
CA ASN A 9 3.96 14.51 7.80
C ASN A 9 3.90 13.43 8.88
N ILE A 10 4.99 13.23 9.58
CA ILE A 10 5.17 12.09 10.50
C ILE A 10 4.17 12.10 11.68
N ILE A 11 3.54 13.23 11.93
CA ILE A 11 2.49 13.34 12.94
C ILE A 11 1.31 12.38 12.65
N PHE A 12 1.14 11.97 11.39
CA PHE A 12 0.07 11.05 11.00
C PHE A 12 0.49 9.58 11.04
N ALA A 13 1.72 9.26 11.49
CA ALA A 13 2.21 7.89 11.53
C ALA A 13 1.31 6.96 12.36
N GLU A 14 0.83 7.43 13.50
CA GLU A 14 -0.07 6.63 14.36
C GLU A 14 -1.41 6.37 13.69
N ASN A 15 -1.94 7.37 12.97
CA ASN A 15 -3.16 7.24 12.20
C ASN A 15 -3.02 6.14 11.15
N VAL A 16 -1.94 6.19 10.37
CA VAL A 16 -1.63 5.20 9.33
C VAL A 16 -1.41 3.82 9.93
N ALA A 17 -0.63 3.73 11.00
CA ALA A 17 -0.36 2.45 11.67
C ALA A 17 -1.65 1.81 12.22
N GLY A 18 -2.56 2.62 12.76
CA GLY A 18 -3.85 2.15 13.24
C GLY A 18 -4.68 1.51 12.13
N TRP A 19 -4.75 2.17 10.97
CA TRP A 19 -5.46 1.61 9.80
C TRP A 19 -4.83 0.30 9.33
N ILE A 20 -3.50 0.27 9.20
CA ILE A 20 -2.79 -0.92 8.73
C ILE A 20 -3.00 -2.08 9.73
N TYR A 21 -2.83 -1.82 11.02
CA TYR A 21 -3.00 -2.84 12.03
C TYR A 21 -4.42 -3.41 12.04
N ASN A 22 -5.42 -2.55 12.08
CA ASN A 22 -6.82 -2.98 12.17
C ASN A 22 -7.30 -3.67 10.91
N GLU A 23 -6.87 -3.23 9.73
CA GLU A 23 -7.37 -3.75 8.45
C GLU A 23 -6.59 -4.97 7.95
N PHE A 24 -5.27 -5.00 8.16
CA PHE A 24 -4.41 -5.99 7.50
C PHE A 24 -3.68 -6.93 8.45
N ILE A 25 -3.65 -6.65 9.74
CA ILE A 25 -2.81 -7.38 10.70
C ILE A 25 -3.64 -8.10 11.76
N LYS A 26 -4.49 -7.35 12.48
CA LYS A 26 -5.26 -7.84 13.61
C LYS A 26 -6.17 -9.00 13.21
N GLY A 27 -6.00 -10.16 13.88
CA GLY A 27 -6.79 -11.35 13.59
C GLY A 27 -6.40 -12.07 12.30
N ILE A 28 -5.42 -11.58 11.56
CA ILE A 28 -4.97 -12.15 10.28
C ILE A 28 -3.53 -12.61 10.38
N ARG A 29 -2.64 -11.75 10.88
CA ARG A 29 -1.20 -12.03 10.98
C ARG A 29 -0.80 -12.14 12.45
N HIS A 30 -0.73 -13.37 12.92
CA HIS A 30 -0.36 -13.67 14.31
C HIS A 30 1.08 -13.26 14.61
N GLY A 31 1.31 -12.75 15.81
CA GLY A 31 2.65 -12.39 16.28
C GLY A 31 3.14 -11.00 15.86
N VAL A 32 2.32 -10.23 15.15
CA VAL A 32 2.64 -8.85 14.77
C VAL A 32 1.84 -7.90 15.65
N SER A 33 2.53 -7.06 16.41
CA SER A 33 1.90 -6.09 17.30
C SER A 33 1.67 -4.73 16.62
N TYR A 34 0.80 -3.92 17.20
CA TYR A 34 0.60 -2.54 16.76
C TYR A 34 1.93 -1.76 16.82
N GLU A 35 2.72 -1.93 17.88
CA GLU A 35 4.00 -1.24 18.05
C GLU A 35 5.00 -1.58 16.95
N GLN A 36 5.01 -2.84 16.50
CA GLN A 36 5.84 -3.25 15.37
C GLN A 36 5.38 -2.60 14.08
N VAL A 37 4.07 -2.50 13.86
CA VAL A 37 3.51 -1.80 12.70
C VAL A 37 3.87 -0.31 12.74
N LEU A 38 3.71 0.33 13.89
CA LEU A 38 4.03 1.75 14.05
C LEU A 38 5.51 2.02 13.76
N SER A 39 6.40 1.18 14.30
CA SER A 39 7.83 1.30 14.03
C SER A 39 8.14 1.18 12.54
N SER A 40 7.52 0.22 11.88
CA SER A 40 7.66 0.02 10.43
C SER A 40 7.15 1.23 9.64
N VAL A 41 5.99 1.77 10.04
CA VAL A 41 5.38 2.93 9.37
C VAL A 41 6.25 4.17 9.47
N LYS A 42 6.90 4.37 10.63
CA LYS A 42 7.81 5.51 10.83
C LYS A 42 9.08 5.40 9.99
N ASN A 43 9.46 4.20 9.58
CA ASN A 43 10.59 4.00 8.68
C ASN A 43 10.11 4.23 7.25
N CYS A 44 10.11 5.48 6.81
CA CYS A 44 9.66 5.86 5.48
C CYS A 44 10.53 6.97 4.90
N HIS A 45 10.65 6.95 3.58
CA HIS A 45 11.54 7.81 2.82
C HIS A 45 10.81 8.43 1.63
N LYS A 46 11.50 9.28 0.89
CA LYS A 46 10.95 9.93 -0.31
C LYS A 46 11.66 9.46 -1.58
N ALA A 47 12.96 9.18 -1.49
CA ALA A 47 13.78 8.83 -2.64
C ALA A 47 14.24 7.37 -2.65
N GLU A 48 13.84 6.60 -1.64
CA GLU A 48 14.13 5.17 -1.55
C GLU A 48 13.00 4.45 -0.81
N LEU A 49 12.88 3.14 -0.99
CA LEU A 49 11.85 2.34 -0.33
C LEU A 49 12.21 2.09 1.15
N PRO A 50 11.24 1.98 2.04
CA PRO A 50 9.82 2.12 1.78
C PRO A 50 9.39 3.59 1.66
N VAL A 51 8.45 3.84 0.75
CA VAL A 51 7.79 5.14 0.60
C VAL A 51 6.36 4.99 1.07
N ARG A 52 5.87 5.92 1.86
CA ARG A 52 4.48 5.93 2.29
C ARG A 52 3.84 7.26 1.94
N LEU A 53 2.64 7.18 1.37
CA LEU A 53 1.87 8.36 0.98
C LEU A 53 0.65 8.48 1.87
N ILE A 54 0.21 9.71 2.07
CA ILE A 54 -1.06 10.01 2.75
C ILE A 54 -1.89 10.93 1.88
N VAL A 55 -3.19 10.90 2.11
CA VAL A 55 -4.12 11.88 1.56
C VAL A 55 -4.57 12.78 2.70
N LYS A 56 -4.45 14.08 2.50
CA LYS A 56 -4.91 15.08 3.46
C LYS A 56 -6.11 15.82 2.89
N GLU A 57 -7.13 15.94 3.70
CA GLU A 57 -8.27 16.83 3.47
C GLU A 57 -8.27 17.82 4.60
N ASP A 58 -7.95 19.09 4.32
CA ASP A 58 -7.64 20.11 5.32
C ASP A 58 -6.50 19.59 6.25
N ASP A 59 -6.72 19.51 7.54
CA ASP A 59 -5.72 19.04 8.51
C ASP A 59 -5.91 17.56 8.89
N LYS A 60 -6.72 16.83 8.14
CA LYS A 60 -7.06 15.45 8.45
C LYS A 60 -6.45 14.48 7.45
N CYS A 61 -5.85 13.40 7.95
CA CYS A 61 -5.39 12.30 7.13
C CYS A 61 -6.57 11.37 6.83
N VAL A 62 -6.88 11.16 5.55
CA VAL A 62 -8.06 10.41 5.12
C VAL A 62 -7.75 9.18 4.27
N GLY A 63 -6.51 8.93 3.97
CA GLY A 63 -6.11 7.75 3.21
C GLY A 63 -4.61 7.55 3.21
N THR A 64 -4.19 6.35 2.79
CA THR A 64 -2.77 5.99 2.73
C THR A 64 -2.52 4.89 1.71
N VAL A 65 -1.28 4.82 1.24
CA VAL A 65 -0.76 3.70 0.47
C VAL A 65 0.75 3.62 0.73
N SER A 66 1.30 2.42 0.65
CA SER A 66 2.74 2.19 0.84
C SER A 66 3.37 1.59 -0.41
N ILE A 67 4.65 1.89 -0.61
CA ILE A 67 5.48 1.26 -1.64
C ILE A 67 6.60 0.55 -0.90
N LEU A 68 6.61 -0.78 -0.97
CA LEU A 68 7.51 -1.63 -0.20
C LEU A 68 8.47 -2.40 -1.11
N GLN A 69 9.64 -2.73 -0.58
CA GLN A 69 10.60 -3.61 -1.24
C GLN A 69 10.00 -5.01 -1.41
N ASN A 70 9.31 -5.52 -0.40
CA ASN A 70 8.67 -6.83 -0.43
C ASN A 70 7.38 -6.81 0.39
N ASP A 71 6.34 -7.46 -0.13
CA ASP A 71 5.05 -7.63 0.55
C ASP A 71 4.57 -9.09 0.54
N LEU A 72 5.39 -9.99 -0.01
CA LEU A 72 5.08 -11.42 -0.09
C LEU A 72 6.41 -12.17 0.03
N LYS A 73 6.70 -12.73 1.21
CA LYS A 73 8.01 -13.31 1.54
C LYS A 73 8.44 -14.43 0.60
N CYS A 74 7.50 -15.20 0.07
CA CYS A 74 7.81 -16.32 -0.81
C CYS A 74 8.07 -15.91 -2.27
N ARG A 75 8.14 -14.63 -2.57
CA ARG A 75 8.38 -14.10 -3.92
C ARG A 75 9.42 -12.98 -3.89
N ASP A 76 10.23 -12.92 -4.95
CA ASP A 76 11.27 -11.91 -5.12
C ASP A 76 10.80 -10.68 -5.92
N TYR A 77 9.53 -10.62 -6.25
CA TYR A 77 8.97 -9.46 -6.97
C TYR A 77 9.18 -8.16 -6.18
N THR A 78 9.50 -7.09 -6.87
CA THR A 78 9.69 -5.77 -6.27
C THR A 78 9.51 -4.67 -7.33
N PRO A 79 9.04 -3.46 -6.99
CA PRO A 79 8.46 -3.07 -5.70
C PRO A 79 6.98 -3.42 -5.60
N TRP A 80 6.39 -3.20 -4.43
CA TRP A 80 5.00 -3.52 -4.15
C TRP A 80 4.20 -2.31 -3.74
N LEU A 81 3.01 -2.14 -4.33
CA LEU A 81 1.97 -1.28 -3.80
C LEU A 81 1.28 -2.08 -2.69
N ALA A 82 1.23 -1.52 -1.49
CA ALA A 82 0.70 -2.23 -0.33
C ALA A 82 -0.08 -1.31 0.59
N ALA A 83 -0.93 -1.90 1.43
CA ALA A 83 -1.65 -1.20 2.50
C ALA A 83 -2.45 0.00 2.01
N LEU A 84 -3.12 -0.13 0.87
CA LEU A 84 -4.03 0.91 0.36
C LEU A 84 -5.29 0.95 1.24
N TYR A 85 -5.53 2.08 1.86
CA TYR A 85 -6.69 2.25 2.73
C TYR A 85 -7.24 3.67 2.63
N ILE A 86 -8.57 3.78 2.55
CA ILE A 86 -9.28 5.05 2.54
C ILE A 86 -10.25 5.04 3.71
N ASP A 87 -10.27 6.11 4.49
CA ASP A 87 -11.22 6.30 5.58
C ASP A 87 -12.64 6.14 5.01
N GLU A 88 -13.49 5.37 5.70
CA GLU A 88 -14.83 5.03 5.22
C GLU A 88 -15.65 6.25 4.79
N SER A 89 -15.51 7.36 5.51
CA SER A 89 -16.26 8.59 5.22
C SER A 89 -15.86 9.23 3.89
N TYR A 90 -14.74 8.83 3.32
CA TYR A 90 -14.20 9.42 2.09
C TYR A 90 -14.18 8.46 0.91
N ARG A 91 -14.73 7.27 1.07
CA ARG A 91 -14.81 6.28 -0.01
C ARG A 91 -15.81 6.71 -1.09
N GLY A 92 -15.63 6.19 -2.30
CA GLY A 92 -16.50 6.53 -3.43
C GLY A 92 -16.15 7.83 -4.15
N ASN A 93 -15.01 8.45 -3.81
CA ASN A 93 -14.56 9.71 -4.40
C ASN A 93 -13.29 9.55 -5.24
N GLU A 94 -13.00 8.34 -5.71
CA GLU A 94 -11.85 8.03 -6.55
C GLU A 94 -10.48 8.29 -5.90
N ILE A 95 -10.43 8.44 -4.58
CA ILE A 95 -9.18 8.71 -3.86
C ILE A 95 -8.21 7.52 -4.01
N GLY A 96 -8.73 6.30 -3.91
CA GLY A 96 -7.91 5.10 -4.10
C GLY A 96 -7.23 5.06 -5.45
N GLU A 97 -7.96 5.38 -6.51
CA GLU A 97 -7.42 5.42 -7.87
C GLU A 97 -6.36 6.50 -8.03
N GLN A 98 -6.57 7.67 -7.42
CA GLN A 98 -5.59 8.74 -7.43
C GLN A 98 -4.31 8.35 -6.70
N LEU A 99 -4.43 7.64 -5.57
CA LEU A 99 -3.26 7.11 -4.86
C LEU A 99 -2.51 6.08 -5.69
N ILE A 100 -3.21 5.19 -6.37
CA ILE A 100 -2.61 4.20 -7.27
C ILE A 100 -1.82 4.90 -8.37
N GLU A 101 -2.41 5.91 -9.01
CA GLU A 101 -1.74 6.64 -10.10
C GLU A 101 -0.52 7.41 -9.60
N ARG A 102 -0.60 8.02 -8.42
CA ARG A 102 0.55 8.70 -7.83
C ARG A 102 1.66 7.71 -7.47
N THR A 103 1.28 6.53 -6.96
CA THR A 103 2.24 5.45 -6.67
C THR A 103 2.99 5.03 -7.93
N LYS A 104 2.26 4.82 -9.03
CA LYS A 104 2.88 4.47 -10.33
C LYS A 104 3.90 5.53 -10.76
N SER A 105 3.56 6.81 -10.65
CA SER A 105 4.47 7.91 -11.01
C SER A 105 5.75 7.87 -10.18
N ILE A 106 5.63 7.69 -8.88
CA ILE A 106 6.78 7.64 -7.97
C ILE A 106 7.67 6.44 -8.29
N VAL A 107 7.08 5.28 -8.47
CA VAL A 107 7.81 4.05 -8.78
C VAL A 107 8.60 4.21 -10.09
N LYS A 108 7.99 4.80 -11.10
CA LYS A 108 8.66 5.08 -12.37
C LYS A 108 9.82 6.06 -12.19
N GLU A 109 9.62 7.14 -11.43
CA GLU A 109 10.66 8.12 -11.11
C GLU A 109 11.85 7.50 -10.38
N LEU A 110 11.58 6.51 -9.51
CA LEU A 110 12.62 5.78 -8.78
C LEU A 110 13.40 4.80 -9.65
N GLY A 111 13.00 4.63 -10.92
CA GLY A 111 13.74 3.81 -11.88
C GLY A 111 13.25 2.38 -12.03
N TYR A 112 12.13 2.02 -11.45
CA TYR A 112 11.56 0.69 -11.60
C TYR A 112 10.73 0.58 -12.87
N ASN A 113 10.72 -0.60 -13.48
CA ASN A 113 9.97 -0.86 -14.71
C ASN A 113 8.60 -1.49 -14.46
N GLU A 114 8.33 -1.90 -13.24
CA GLU A 114 7.10 -2.61 -12.90
C GLU A 114 6.74 -2.40 -11.44
N LEU A 115 5.49 -2.67 -11.12
CA LEU A 115 4.93 -2.54 -9.79
C LEU A 115 4.01 -3.73 -9.54
N TYR A 116 4.11 -4.33 -8.37
CA TYR A 116 3.30 -5.48 -7.99
C TYR A 116 2.31 -5.10 -6.89
N LEU A 117 1.24 -5.85 -6.78
CA LEU A 117 0.35 -5.81 -5.63
C LEU A 117 -0.22 -7.19 -5.38
N ARG A 118 -0.72 -7.40 -4.19
CA ARG A 118 -1.48 -8.61 -3.85
C ARG A 118 -2.82 -8.20 -3.27
N THR A 119 -3.82 -9.04 -3.50
CA THR A 119 -5.15 -8.81 -2.96
C THR A 119 -5.83 -10.14 -2.65
N GLU A 120 -6.61 -10.17 -1.58
CA GLU A 120 -7.38 -11.34 -1.18
C GLU A 120 -8.83 -11.27 -1.65
N HIS A 121 -9.37 -10.06 -1.90
CA HIS A 121 -10.80 -9.87 -2.12
C HIS A 121 -11.18 -8.92 -3.27
N THR A 122 -10.22 -8.23 -3.88
CA THR A 122 -10.53 -7.15 -4.85
C THR A 122 -9.89 -7.35 -6.23
N SER A 123 -9.69 -8.60 -6.63
CA SER A 123 -9.06 -8.92 -7.93
C SER A 123 -9.78 -8.27 -9.11
N ASP A 124 -11.11 -8.28 -9.12
CA ASP A 124 -11.88 -7.69 -10.22
C ASP A 124 -11.65 -6.18 -10.34
N TYR A 125 -11.47 -5.50 -9.21
CA TYR A 125 -11.18 -4.08 -9.20
C TYR A 125 -9.86 -3.78 -9.93
N TYR A 126 -8.82 -4.55 -9.64
CA TYR A 126 -7.52 -4.34 -10.29
C TYR A 126 -7.51 -4.75 -11.76
N ARG A 127 -8.26 -5.78 -12.14
CA ARG A 127 -8.43 -6.14 -13.55
C ARG A 127 -9.07 -4.99 -14.34
N LYS A 128 -10.06 -4.32 -13.76
CA LYS A 128 -10.70 -3.15 -14.39
C LYS A 128 -9.74 -1.99 -14.56
N LEU A 129 -8.76 -1.87 -13.66
CA LEU A 129 -7.72 -0.84 -13.74
C LEU A 129 -6.54 -1.28 -14.61
N GLU A 130 -6.69 -2.37 -15.37
CA GLU A 130 -5.72 -2.88 -16.33
C GLU A 130 -4.44 -3.44 -15.71
N TRP A 131 -4.49 -3.85 -14.45
CA TRP A 131 -3.42 -4.63 -13.83
C TRP A 131 -3.48 -6.07 -14.34
N ARG A 132 -2.31 -6.64 -14.62
CA ARG A 132 -2.19 -7.98 -15.14
C ARG A 132 -2.14 -9.00 -14.00
N PHE A 133 -3.04 -10.00 -14.04
CA PHE A 133 -3.00 -11.12 -13.11
C PHE A 133 -1.76 -11.98 -13.37
N ILE A 134 -0.99 -12.28 -12.33
CA ILE A 134 0.23 -13.10 -12.40
C ILE A 134 -0.04 -14.52 -11.88
N GLU A 135 -0.52 -14.63 -10.65
CA GLU A 135 -0.72 -15.93 -10.01
C GLU A 135 -1.56 -15.81 -8.74
N SER A 136 -2.11 -16.95 -8.32
CA SER A 136 -2.67 -17.09 -6.98
C SER A 136 -1.70 -17.96 -6.17
N CYS A 137 -1.42 -17.57 -4.93
CA CYS A 137 -0.57 -18.35 -4.03
C CYS A 137 -0.99 -18.12 -2.58
N GLU A 138 -0.30 -18.79 -1.66
CA GLU A 138 -0.50 -18.58 -0.23
C GLU A 138 0.67 -17.79 0.34
N ASP A 139 0.38 -16.90 1.30
CA ASP A 139 1.42 -16.16 2.00
C ASP A 139 2.00 -17.01 3.16
N GLU A 140 2.94 -16.44 3.91
CA GLU A 140 3.58 -17.12 5.05
C GLU A 140 2.61 -17.47 6.20
N PHE A 141 1.41 -16.89 6.19
CA PHE A 141 0.37 -17.18 7.18
C PHE A 141 -0.70 -18.13 6.63
N GLY A 142 -0.51 -18.67 5.42
CA GLY A 142 -1.48 -19.55 4.76
C GLY A 142 -2.65 -18.82 4.14
N LEU A 143 -2.60 -17.50 4.01
CA LEU A 143 -3.67 -16.71 3.42
C LEU A 143 -3.54 -16.73 1.90
N LYS A 144 -4.60 -17.13 1.21
CA LYS A 144 -4.64 -17.16 -0.25
C LYS A 144 -4.69 -15.73 -0.80
N THR A 145 -3.83 -15.42 -1.73
CA THR A 145 -3.71 -14.09 -2.31
C THR A 145 -3.51 -14.15 -3.83
N ASP A 146 -4.05 -13.17 -4.53
CA ASP A 146 -3.87 -12.99 -5.97
C ASP A 146 -2.84 -11.90 -6.20
N VAL A 147 -1.84 -12.18 -7.04
CA VAL A 147 -0.77 -11.25 -7.37
C VAL A 147 -1.01 -10.62 -8.72
N PHE A 148 -0.88 -9.30 -8.77
CA PHE A 148 -1.03 -8.50 -9.98
C PHE A 148 0.21 -7.68 -10.24
N LYS A 149 0.42 -7.33 -11.50
CA LYS A 149 1.57 -6.56 -11.98
C LYS A 149 1.12 -5.44 -12.90
N PHE A 150 1.76 -4.29 -12.79
CA PHE A 150 1.64 -3.19 -13.74
C PHE A 150 3.02 -2.91 -14.33
N SER A 151 3.14 -2.86 -15.65
CA SER A 151 4.40 -2.60 -16.35
C SER A 151 4.39 -1.21 -16.97
N PHE A 152 5.50 -0.48 -16.81
CA PHE A 152 5.65 0.87 -17.34
C PHE A 152 6.31 0.81 -18.73
N GLY A 153 5.60 1.28 -19.71
CA GLY A 153 6.12 1.44 -21.04
C GLY A 153 6.42 0.20 -21.78
#